data_403286424584715e45ea58004949b476
#
_entry.id   403286424584715e45ea58004949b476
#
_cell.length_a   1.000
_cell.length_b   1.000
_cell.length_c   1.000
_cell.angle_alpha   90.00
_cell.angle_beta   90.00
_cell.angle_gamma   90.00
#
_symmetry.space_group_name_H-M   'P 1'
#
loop_
_entity.id
_entity.type
_entity.pdbx_description
1 polymer ?
#
loop_
_entity_poly.entity_id
_entity_poly.type
_entity_poly.pdbx_seq_one_letter_code
_entity_poly.pdbx_strand_id
1 'polypeptide(L)'
;AIHQRIGKIKRSGIIKEFTLSLDEKKLGYNTCAFVGVFLDKNSQYTEIIEKLKRIDEVVEAHYTTGEYGLFVKLYTKDNDHLMKVLNGKIKKIKDVTRTETFISLEEPITRNISF
;
A
#
# COMPACT_ATOMS: atom_id res chain seq x y z
N ALA A 1 -0.60 -8.61 12.59
CA ALA A 1 -1.33 -9.62 13.25
C ALA A 1 -2.83 -9.38 13.22
N ILE A 2 -3.29 -8.23 13.61
CA ILE A 2 -4.71 -7.95 13.57
C ILE A 2 -5.24 -8.04 12.15
N HIS A 3 -4.51 -7.51 11.22
CA HIS A 3 -4.94 -7.57 9.82
C HIS A 3 -5.01 -9.00 9.32
N GLN A 4 -4.09 -9.83 9.73
CA GLN A 4 -4.11 -11.19 9.30
C GLN A 4 -5.28 -11.97 9.87
N ARG A 5 -5.59 -11.76 11.14
CA ARG A 5 -6.72 -12.42 11.73
C ARG A 5 -8.00 -12.00 11.08
N ILE A 6 -8.14 -10.72 10.86
CA ILE A 6 -9.30 -10.23 10.19
C ILE A 6 -9.33 -10.75 8.78
N GLY A 7 -8.16 -10.91 8.19
CA GLY A 7 -8.04 -11.51 6.90
C GLY A 7 -8.57 -12.91 6.83
N LYS A 8 -8.52 -13.66 7.92
CA LYS A 8 -9.09 -14.98 7.92
C LYS A 8 -10.60 -14.93 8.05
N ILE A 9 -11.07 -13.99 8.81
CA ILE A 9 -12.48 -13.86 9.00
C ILE A 9 -13.07 -13.19 7.80
N LYS A 10 -12.27 -12.69 6.99
CA LYS A 10 -12.64 -11.92 5.92
C LYS A 10 -13.49 -12.60 4.98
N ARG A 11 -13.75 -13.74 5.14
CA ARG A 11 -14.74 -14.26 4.35
C ARG A 11 -15.87 -13.30 4.34
N SER A 12 -15.98 -12.50 5.38
CA SER A 12 -16.88 -11.41 5.27
C SER A 12 -16.02 -10.22 5.03
N GLY A 13 -15.76 -9.83 3.89
CA GLY A 13 -14.95 -8.66 3.59
C GLY A 13 -15.39 -7.42 4.36
N ILE A 14 -16.63 -7.40 4.80
CA ILE A 14 -17.18 -6.29 5.56
C ILE A 14 -16.41 -6.03 6.85
N ILE A 15 -16.14 -7.08 7.61
CA ILE A 15 -15.42 -6.93 8.87
C ILE A 15 -14.04 -6.39 8.63
N LYS A 16 -13.37 -6.88 7.62
CA LYS A 16 -12.04 -6.45 7.29
C LYS A 16 -12.01 -4.97 6.95
N GLU A 17 -12.91 -4.51 6.11
CA GLU A 17 -12.96 -3.12 5.71
C GLU A 17 -13.23 -2.22 6.90
N PHE A 18 -14.16 -2.59 7.73
CA PHE A 18 -14.51 -1.80 8.88
C PHE A 18 -13.31 -1.63 9.81
N THR A 19 -12.61 -2.71 10.07
CA THR A 19 -11.47 -2.66 10.97
C THR A 19 -10.34 -1.80 10.43
N LEU A 20 -10.04 -1.93 9.16
CA LEU A 20 -8.97 -1.14 8.58
C LEU A 20 -9.25 0.35 8.66
N SER A 21 -10.50 0.75 8.45
CA SER A 21 -10.82 2.17 8.46
C SER A 21 -10.70 2.78 9.85
N LEU A 22 -10.75 1.96 10.91
CA LEU A 22 -10.67 2.49 12.26
C LEU A 22 -9.28 2.44 12.84
N ASP A 23 -8.54 1.39 12.56
CA ASP A 23 -7.32 1.11 13.28
C ASP A 23 -6.07 1.88 12.88
N GLU A 24 -6.01 2.33 11.66
CA GLU A 24 -4.79 2.96 11.18
C GLU A 24 -4.35 4.14 12.03
N LYS A 25 -5.26 5.07 12.26
CA LYS A 25 -4.92 6.25 13.05
C LYS A 25 -4.72 5.91 14.52
N LYS A 26 -5.51 4.99 15.04
CA LYS A 26 -5.38 4.61 16.44
C LYS A 26 -4.04 3.96 16.73
N LEU A 27 -3.47 3.29 15.75
CA LEU A 27 -2.17 2.65 15.92
C LEU A 27 -1.02 3.60 15.61
N GLY A 28 -1.33 4.87 15.35
CA GLY A 28 -0.27 5.84 15.09
C GLY A 28 0.20 5.90 13.65
N TYR A 29 -0.51 5.26 12.72
CA TYR A 29 -0.17 5.30 11.31
C TYR A 29 -0.83 6.52 10.68
N ASN A 30 -0.21 7.66 10.84
CA ASN A 30 -0.82 8.94 10.46
C ASN A 30 -0.45 9.44 9.07
N THR A 31 0.48 8.78 8.42
CA THR A 31 0.91 9.20 7.09
C THR A 31 0.45 8.21 6.05
N CYS A 32 -0.38 8.68 5.14
CA CYS A 32 -0.84 7.88 4.00
C CYS A 32 -0.08 8.35 2.77
N ALA A 33 0.52 7.43 2.05
CA ALA A 33 1.26 7.77 0.85
C ALA A 33 0.85 6.87 -0.31
N PHE A 34 0.91 7.43 -1.51
CA PHE A 34 0.71 6.68 -2.75
C PHE A 34 2.03 6.67 -3.49
N VAL A 35 2.41 5.53 -4.00
CA VAL A 35 3.69 5.38 -4.69
C VAL A 35 3.46 4.82 -6.08
N GLY A 36 3.82 5.60 -7.09
CA GLY A 36 3.86 5.09 -8.45
C GLY A 36 5.17 4.35 -8.65
N VAL A 37 5.11 3.11 -9.06
CA VAL A 37 6.26 2.24 -9.20
C VAL A 37 6.51 1.97 -10.68
N PHE A 38 7.68 2.37 -11.16
CA PHE A 38 8.07 2.15 -12.55
C PHE A 38 8.84 0.84 -12.64
N LEU A 39 8.45 -0.02 -13.55
CA LEU A 39 9.02 -1.35 -13.68
C LEU A 39 9.83 -1.48 -14.97
N ASP A 40 10.85 -2.34 -14.91
CA ASP A 40 11.60 -2.69 -16.10
C ASP A 40 10.67 -3.43 -17.05
N LYS A 41 10.93 -3.30 -18.35
CA LYS A 41 10.14 -3.95 -19.39
C LYS A 41 10.05 -5.47 -19.22
N ASN A 42 11.13 -6.04 -18.74
CA ASN A 42 11.21 -7.50 -18.61
C ASN A 42 10.86 -7.99 -17.20
N SER A 43 10.23 -7.13 -16.41
CA SER A 43 9.94 -7.49 -15.02
C SER A 43 8.92 -8.63 -14.94
N GLN A 44 9.05 -9.39 -13.86
CA GLN A 44 8.11 -10.44 -13.54
C GLN A 44 7.09 -9.90 -12.57
N TYR A 45 5.94 -9.54 -13.08
CA TYR A 45 4.87 -8.91 -12.29
C TYR A 45 4.54 -9.71 -11.02
N THR A 46 4.37 -11.01 -11.16
CA THR A 46 3.98 -11.85 -10.03
C THR A 46 5.02 -11.84 -8.91
N GLU A 47 6.29 -11.81 -9.27
CA GLU A 47 7.35 -11.77 -8.27
C GLU A 47 7.36 -10.46 -7.51
N ILE A 48 7.10 -9.37 -8.22
CA ILE A 48 7.07 -8.05 -7.60
C ILE A 48 5.91 -7.97 -6.61
N ILE A 49 4.75 -8.47 -7.01
CA ILE A 49 3.58 -8.48 -6.14
C ILE A 49 3.85 -9.32 -4.88
N GLU A 50 4.51 -10.46 -5.03
CA GLU A 50 4.83 -11.28 -3.87
C GLU A 50 5.74 -10.55 -2.89
N LYS A 51 6.67 -9.77 -3.41
CA LYS A 51 7.55 -9.00 -2.53
C LYS A 51 6.81 -7.84 -1.86
N LEU A 52 5.90 -7.20 -2.58
CA LEU A 52 5.10 -6.14 -1.99
C LEU A 52 4.21 -6.67 -0.87
N LYS A 53 3.69 -7.88 -1.04
CA LYS A 53 2.86 -8.50 0.00
C LYS A 53 3.60 -8.68 1.32
N ARG A 54 4.91 -8.76 1.28
CA ARG A 54 5.71 -8.94 2.49
C ARG A 54 6.02 -7.64 3.20
N ILE A 55 5.64 -6.51 2.62
CA ILE A 55 5.83 -5.20 3.21
C ILE A 55 4.55 -4.85 3.94
N ASP A 56 4.60 -4.88 5.27
CA ASP A 56 3.39 -4.69 6.08
C ASP A 56 2.73 -3.34 5.89
N GLU A 57 3.50 -2.32 5.57
CA GLU A 57 2.98 -0.98 5.37
C GLU A 57 2.18 -0.84 4.09
N VAL A 58 2.32 -1.77 3.16
CA VAL A 58 1.57 -1.74 1.90
C VAL A 58 0.16 -2.25 2.14
N VAL A 59 -0.83 -1.41 1.92
CA VAL A 59 -2.22 -1.80 2.13
C VAL A 59 -3.01 -2.01 0.84
N GLU A 60 -2.54 -1.44 -0.27
CA GLU A 60 -3.15 -1.66 -1.58
C GLU A 60 -2.08 -1.61 -2.65
N ALA A 61 -2.25 -2.40 -3.68
CA ALA A 61 -1.40 -2.33 -4.86
C ALA A 61 -2.27 -2.57 -6.07
N HIS A 62 -2.17 -1.70 -7.05
CA HIS A 62 -2.97 -1.76 -8.26
C HIS A 62 -2.06 -1.82 -9.48
N TYR A 63 -2.41 -2.67 -10.42
CA TYR A 63 -1.75 -2.69 -11.71
C TYR A 63 -2.56 -1.73 -12.59
N THR A 64 -1.95 -0.64 -13.01
CA THR A 64 -2.69 0.44 -13.64
C THR A 64 -2.28 0.66 -15.09
N THR A 65 -3.16 1.30 -15.84
CA THR A 65 -2.77 1.86 -17.14
C THR A 65 -1.97 3.13 -16.86
N GLY A 66 -1.20 3.56 -17.83
CA GLY A 66 -0.44 4.80 -17.70
C GLY A 66 1.04 4.53 -17.49
N GLU A 67 1.73 5.51 -16.96
CA GLU A 67 3.18 5.45 -16.86
C GLU A 67 3.69 4.50 -15.81
N TYR A 68 2.95 4.32 -14.73
CA TYR A 68 3.40 3.44 -13.65
C TYR A 68 3.01 2.01 -13.95
N GLY A 69 3.89 1.08 -13.62
CA GLY A 69 3.52 -0.33 -13.67
C GLY A 69 2.58 -0.68 -12.55
N LEU A 70 2.84 -0.11 -11.37
CA LEU A 70 2.00 -0.36 -10.20
C LEU A 70 1.75 0.95 -9.47
N PHE A 71 0.62 1.02 -8.79
CA PHE A 71 0.29 2.16 -7.95
C PHE A 71 -0.05 1.59 -6.58
N VAL A 72 0.73 1.98 -5.58
CA VAL A 72 0.72 1.34 -4.27
C VAL A 72 0.31 2.35 -3.20
N LYS A 73 -0.52 1.90 -2.27
CA LYS A 73 -0.91 2.73 -1.14
C LYS A 73 -0.25 2.19 0.12
N LEU A 74 0.35 3.07 0.89
CA LEU A 74 1.01 2.71 2.15
C LEU A 74 0.48 3.52 3.30
N TYR A 75 0.58 2.96 4.49
CA TYR A 75 0.42 3.71 5.72
C TYR A 75 1.69 3.60 6.53
N THR A 76 2.20 4.72 7.01
CA THR A 76 3.39 4.75 7.85
C THR A 76 3.14 5.68 9.03
N LYS A 77 3.99 5.58 10.04
CA LYS A 77 3.82 6.37 11.24
C LYS A 77 4.13 7.84 11.01
N ASP A 78 5.16 8.09 10.22
CA ASP A 78 5.60 9.45 9.93
C ASP A 78 6.45 9.43 8.66
N ASN A 79 7.02 10.57 8.32
CA ASN A 79 7.83 10.66 7.10
C ASN A 79 9.12 9.87 7.18
N ASP A 80 9.73 9.80 8.35
CA ASP A 80 10.95 9.00 8.51
C ASP A 80 10.67 7.53 8.25
N HIS A 81 9.57 7.03 8.78
CA HIS A 81 9.14 5.66 8.54
C HIS A 81 8.88 5.45 7.04
N LEU A 82 8.24 6.40 6.38
CA LEU A 82 7.98 6.32 4.95
C LEU A 82 9.28 6.21 4.16
N MET A 83 10.27 7.04 4.50
CA MET A 83 11.56 6.99 3.82
C MET A 83 12.24 5.64 3.99
N LYS A 84 12.15 5.06 5.17
CA LYS A 84 12.73 3.74 5.42
C LYS A 84 12.06 2.65 4.60
N VAL A 85 10.74 2.72 4.47
CA VAL A 85 10.00 1.74 3.68
C VAL A 85 10.35 1.91 2.20
N LEU A 86 10.38 3.13 1.71
CA LEU A 86 10.70 3.38 0.31
C LEU A 86 12.11 2.94 -0.03
N ASN A 87 13.08 3.41 0.70
CA ASN A 87 14.48 3.15 0.37
C ASN A 87 14.95 1.78 0.78
N GLY A 88 14.42 1.26 1.88
CA GLY A 88 14.86 -0.02 2.41
C GLY A 88 14.10 -1.23 1.91
N LYS A 89 12.92 -1.02 1.38
CA LYS A 89 12.07 -2.14 0.98
C LYS A 89 11.60 -2.03 -0.47
N ILE A 90 10.87 -0.98 -0.81
CA ILE A 90 10.28 -0.90 -2.16
C ILE A 90 11.32 -0.73 -3.25
N LYS A 91 12.24 0.21 -3.07
CA LYS A 91 13.26 0.46 -4.08
C LYS A 91 14.25 -0.68 -4.22
N LYS A 92 14.29 -1.59 -3.26
CA LYS A 92 15.18 -2.75 -3.33
C LYS A 92 14.58 -3.92 -4.05
N ILE A 93 13.33 -3.84 -4.44
CA ILE A 93 12.72 -4.91 -5.22
C ILE A 93 13.34 -4.92 -6.60
N LYS A 94 13.75 -6.09 -7.05
CA LYS A 94 14.34 -6.25 -8.38
C LYS A 94 13.36 -5.76 -9.43
N ASP A 95 13.87 -5.07 -10.44
CA ASP A 95 13.12 -4.56 -11.58
C ASP A 95 12.28 -3.32 -11.29
N VAL A 96 12.33 -2.79 -10.07
CA VAL A 96 11.78 -1.47 -9.79
C VAL A 96 12.84 -0.46 -10.22
N THR A 97 12.54 0.32 -11.24
CA THR A 97 13.51 1.26 -11.79
C THR A 97 13.42 2.64 -11.17
N ARG A 98 12.22 3.04 -10.77
CA ARG A 98 12.01 4.37 -10.20
C ARG A 98 10.69 4.39 -9.45
N THR A 99 10.58 5.27 -8.47
CA THR A 99 9.32 5.48 -7.76
C THR A 99 9.00 6.97 -7.69
N GLU A 100 7.71 7.27 -7.64
CA GLU A 100 7.23 8.62 -7.36
C GLU A 100 6.28 8.52 -6.19
N THR A 101 6.51 9.32 -5.17
CA THR A 101 5.74 9.24 -3.94
C THR A 101 4.87 10.48 -3.76
N PHE A 102 3.60 10.23 -3.43
CA PHE A 102 2.64 11.29 -3.18
C PHE A 102 2.12 11.10 -1.76
N ILE A 103 2.22 12.12 -0.93
CA ILE A 103 1.71 12.05 0.43
C ILE A 103 0.31 12.63 0.42
N SER A 104 -0.64 11.87 0.97
CA SER A 104 -2.00 12.36 1.09
C SER A 104 -2.03 13.39 2.21
N LEU A 105 -2.36 14.62 1.87
CA LEU A 105 -2.44 15.68 2.86
C LEU A 105 -3.76 15.63 3.60
N GLU A 106 -4.80 15.19 2.91
CA GLU A 106 -6.14 15.18 3.47
C GLU A 106 -6.98 14.21 2.66
N GLU A 107 -7.89 13.54 3.33
CA GLU A 107 -8.78 12.61 2.64
C GLU A 107 -10.21 13.08 2.85
N PRO A 108 -10.68 14.03 2.05
CA PRO A 108 -12.00 14.63 2.25
C PRO A 108 -13.19 13.73 1.94
N ILE A 109 -12.97 12.67 1.19
CA ILE A 109 -14.05 11.73 0.88
C ILE A 109 -13.54 10.31 1.07
N THR A 110 -14.22 9.57 1.91
CA THR A 110 -13.98 8.14 2.12
C THR A 110 -15.31 7.49 2.38
N ARG A 111 -15.76 6.66 1.47
CA ARG A 111 -17.03 5.96 1.63
C ARG A 111 -17.09 4.78 0.68
N ASN A 112 -17.97 3.86 0.97
CA ASN A 112 -18.21 2.74 0.10
C ASN A 112 -19.19 3.15 -0.98
N ILE A 113 -19.20 2.37 -2.07
CA ILE A 113 -20.17 2.59 -3.12
C ILE A 113 -21.56 2.31 -2.55
N SER A 114 -22.47 3.20 -2.82
CA SER A 114 -23.84 3.06 -2.36
C SER A 114 -24.68 2.44 -3.46
N PHE A 115 -25.54 1.49 -3.12
CA PHE A 115 -26.38 0.81 -4.09
C PHE A 115 -27.84 1.20 -3.92
#